data_e56ead1bb062d86b7afce515ad71716a
#
_entry.id   e56ead1bb062d86b7afce515ad71716a
#
_cell.length_a   1.000
_cell.length_b   1.000
_cell.length_c   1.000
_cell.angle_alpha   90.00
_cell.angle_beta   90.00
_cell.angle_gamma   90.00
#
_symmetry.space_group_name_H-M   'P 1'
#
loop_
_entity.id
_entity.type
_entity.pdbx_description
1 polymer ?
#
loop_
_entity_poly.entity_id
_entity_poly.type
_entity_poly.pdbx_seq_one_letter_code
_entity_poly.pdbx_strand_id
1 'polypeptide(L)'
;VPERAAHRRSELGADARRTVMPQAPVITLPPVDVPALLAEDAHNEGSGRKGPYRFGYEHRTQISTEHYGAWSTIGDQRVWRVQLRCPQALGIGVIFSGFVVPEGGRVFLYGAGGRVLGGYTADSNPGHTVLGVQPIAGERVTIEYQEPLSAAGTGSLTIGTVVHVYR
;
A
#
# COMPACT_ATOMS: atom_id res chain seq x y z
N VAL A 1 -5.77 21.34 -18.63
CA VAL A 1 -6.66 20.19 -18.71
C VAL A 1 -6.21 18.98 -17.90
N PRO A 2 -4.97 18.91 -17.29
CA PRO A 2 -4.61 17.79 -16.40
C PRO A 2 -5.34 17.79 -15.06
N GLU A 3 -5.79 18.94 -14.59
CA GLU A 3 -6.46 19.11 -13.29
C GLU A 3 -7.86 18.48 -13.22
N ARG A 4 -8.61 18.51 -14.31
CA ARG A 4 -9.92 17.83 -14.43
C ARG A 4 -9.82 16.30 -14.43
N ALA A 5 -8.73 15.75 -14.95
CA ALA A 5 -8.50 14.30 -14.96
C ALA A 5 -8.10 13.78 -13.58
N ALA A 6 -7.32 14.56 -12.80
CA ALA A 6 -6.97 14.23 -11.43
C ALA A 6 -8.18 14.30 -10.49
N HIS A 7 -9.07 15.28 -10.69
CA HIS A 7 -10.29 15.41 -9.88
C HIS A 7 -11.28 14.26 -10.13
N ARG A 8 -11.49 13.85 -11.39
CA ARG A 8 -12.30 12.64 -11.70
C ARG A 8 -11.72 11.36 -11.13
N ARG A 9 -10.39 11.25 -11.02
CA ARG A 9 -9.73 10.06 -10.46
C ARG A 9 -9.92 9.96 -8.95
N SER A 10 -9.97 11.10 -8.24
CA SER A 10 -10.28 11.13 -6.80
C SER A 10 -11.76 10.87 -6.53
N GLU A 11 -12.65 11.27 -7.45
CA GLU A 11 -14.09 11.02 -7.32
C GLU A 11 -14.45 9.54 -7.49
N LEU A 12 -13.80 8.82 -8.41
CA LEU A 12 -14.02 7.38 -8.58
C LEU A 12 -13.54 6.58 -7.35
N GLY A 13 -12.42 6.95 -6.75
CA GLY A 13 -11.96 6.37 -5.49
C GLY A 13 -12.87 6.74 -4.31
N ALA A 14 -13.51 7.91 -4.33
CA ALA A 14 -14.46 8.36 -3.32
C ALA A 14 -15.85 7.73 -3.50
N ASP A 15 -16.30 7.53 -4.74
CA ASP A 15 -17.58 6.87 -5.04
C ASP A 15 -17.55 5.37 -4.74
N ALA A 16 -16.41 4.70 -4.94
CA ALA A 16 -16.22 3.31 -4.50
C ALA A 16 -16.35 3.15 -2.97
N ARG A 17 -16.15 4.22 -2.20
CA ARG A 17 -16.38 4.24 -0.74
C ARG A 17 -17.85 4.35 -0.35
N ARG A 18 -18.70 4.93 -1.20
CA ARG A 18 -20.14 5.13 -0.93
C ARG A 18 -20.97 3.88 -1.21
N THR A 19 -20.51 3.02 -2.09
CA THR A 19 -21.09 1.71 -2.25
C THR A 19 -20.75 0.90 -1.02
N VAL A 20 -21.72 0.19 -0.42
CA VAL A 20 -21.51 -0.68 0.74
C VAL A 20 -20.53 -1.78 0.35
N MET A 21 -19.25 -1.44 0.39
CA MET A 21 -18.18 -2.39 0.17
C MET A 21 -18.05 -3.29 1.39
N PRO A 22 -17.87 -4.59 1.23
CA PRO A 22 -17.46 -5.44 2.33
C PRO A 22 -16.22 -4.83 3.01
N GLN A 23 -16.18 -4.90 4.33
CA GLN A 23 -15.02 -4.44 5.08
C GLN A 23 -13.77 -5.17 4.57
N ALA A 24 -12.69 -4.43 4.30
CA ALA A 24 -11.45 -5.04 3.83
C ALA A 24 -10.90 -6.00 4.89
N PRO A 25 -10.51 -7.23 4.54
CA PRO A 25 -9.83 -8.13 5.46
C PRO A 25 -8.59 -7.48 6.04
N VAL A 26 -8.34 -7.65 7.35
CA VAL A 26 -7.22 -7.05 8.06
C VAL A 26 -6.12 -8.07 8.23
N ILE A 27 -4.90 -7.72 7.80
CA ILE A 27 -3.68 -8.45 8.09
C ILE A 27 -2.90 -7.65 9.11
N THR A 28 -2.73 -8.19 10.31
CA THR A 28 -1.91 -7.57 11.36
C THR A 28 -0.49 -8.12 11.26
N LEU A 29 0.48 -7.23 11.05
CA LEU A 29 1.89 -7.58 11.02
C LEU A 29 2.38 -7.89 12.45
N PRO A 30 3.43 -8.72 12.61
CA PRO A 30 4.02 -8.98 13.91
C PRO A 30 4.42 -7.69 14.63
N PRO A 31 4.35 -7.65 15.97
CA PRO A 31 4.79 -6.47 16.72
C PRO A 31 6.29 -6.24 16.55
N VAL A 32 6.70 -4.98 16.61
CA VAL A 32 8.09 -4.56 16.52
C VAL A 32 8.54 -4.02 17.90
N ASP A 33 9.68 -4.47 18.38
CA ASP A 33 10.28 -3.92 19.61
C ASP A 33 10.99 -2.60 19.30
N VAL A 34 10.19 -1.53 19.23
CA VAL A 34 10.68 -0.19 18.92
C VAL A 34 11.72 0.32 19.91
N PRO A 35 11.56 0.14 21.26
CA PRO A 35 12.60 0.52 22.21
C PRO A 35 13.95 -0.14 21.93
N ALA A 36 13.97 -1.44 21.62
CA ALA A 36 15.21 -2.15 21.28
C ALA A 36 15.86 -1.60 20.00
N LEU A 37 15.04 -1.30 18.97
CA LEU A 37 15.54 -0.70 17.72
C LEU A 37 16.13 0.69 17.93
N LEU A 38 15.48 1.53 18.72
CA LEU A 38 15.98 2.88 19.03
C LEU A 38 17.30 2.83 19.83
N ALA A 39 17.42 1.89 20.77
CA ALA A 39 18.66 1.69 21.53
C ALA A 39 19.82 1.24 20.61
N GLU A 40 19.55 0.32 19.69
CA GLU A 40 20.51 -0.14 18.68
C GLU A 40 20.94 1.00 17.76
N ASP A 41 19.97 1.81 17.27
CA ASP A 41 20.24 2.95 16.43
C ASP A 41 21.13 3.99 17.13
N ALA A 42 20.82 4.34 18.38
CA ALA A 42 21.62 5.25 19.19
C ALA A 42 23.05 4.75 19.40
N HIS A 43 23.22 3.45 19.64
CA HIS A 43 24.54 2.82 19.77
C HIS A 43 25.34 2.92 18.46
N ASN A 44 24.72 2.62 17.34
CA ASN A 44 25.37 2.66 16.03
C ASN A 44 25.76 4.08 15.63
N GLU A 45 24.90 5.05 15.87
CA GLU A 45 25.17 6.47 15.63
C GLU A 45 26.30 7.01 16.52
N GLY A 46 26.29 6.65 17.81
CA GLY A 46 27.32 7.04 18.76
C GLY A 46 28.69 6.40 18.53
N SER A 47 28.74 5.24 17.87
CA SER A 47 30.00 4.52 17.57
C SER A 47 30.73 5.04 16.34
N GLY A 48 30.22 6.08 15.66
CA GLY A 48 30.78 6.64 14.43
C GLY A 48 30.67 5.75 13.21
N ARG A 49 29.91 4.66 13.29
CA ARG A 49 29.59 3.82 12.12
C ARG A 49 28.70 4.60 11.17
N LYS A 50 29.25 4.95 10.02
CA LYS A 50 28.50 5.58 8.91
C LYS A 50 27.66 4.50 8.23
N GLY A 51 26.44 4.27 8.71
CA GLY A 51 25.41 3.48 8.06
C GLY A 51 24.29 4.37 7.51
N PRO A 52 23.42 3.87 6.63
CA PRO A 52 22.22 4.59 6.24
C PRO A 52 21.32 4.82 7.44
N TYR A 53 20.68 5.99 7.49
CA TYR A 53 19.68 6.28 8.51
C TYR A 53 18.51 5.31 8.43
N ARG A 54 18.29 4.56 9.50
CA ARG A 54 17.20 3.60 9.58
C ARG A 54 15.98 4.26 10.24
N PHE A 55 14.89 4.37 9.53
CA PHE A 55 13.64 4.99 10.01
C PHE A 55 12.51 3.98 10.19
N GLY A 56 12.67 2.75 9.74
CA GLY A 56 11.65 1.73 9.77
C GLY A 56 12.22 0.33 9.85
N TYR A 57 11.35 -0.59 10.27
CA TYR A 57 11.60 -2.03 10.28
C TYR A 57 10.87 -2.69 9.10
N GLU A 58 11.56 -3.52 8.36
CA GLU A 58 11.00 -4.20 7.18
C GLU A 58 10.44 -5.57 7.55
N HIS A 59 9.12 -5.73 7.41
CA HIS A 59 8.49 -7.03 7.39
C HIS A 59 8.53 -7.59 5.98
N ARG A 60 9.20 -8.71 5.78
CA ARG A 60 9.14 -9.44 4.53
C ARG A 60 7.85 -10.21 4.43
N THR A 61 7.12 -10.03 3.34
CA THR A 61 5.79 -10.58 3.13
C THR A 61 5.61 -11.14 1.72
N GLN A 62 4.51 -11.85 1.51
CA GLN A 62 4.04 -12.27 0.17
C GLN A 62 2.51 -12.15 0.13
N ILE A 63 2.02 -10.94 0.36
CA ILE A 63 0.58 -10.66 0.36
C ILE A 63 0.16 -10.37 -1.08
N SER A 64 -0.51 -11.33 -1.69
CA SER A 64 -0.92 -11.23 -3.09
C SER A 64 -2.43 -11.08 -3.26
N THR A 65 -2.84 -10.49 -4.37
CA THR A 65 -4.24 -10.40 -4.78
C THR A 65 -4.90 -11.76 -5.02
N GLU A 66 -4.09 -12.81 -5.20
CA GLU A 66 -4.54 -14.17 -5.42
C GLU A 66 -4.94 -14.89 -4.13
N HIS A 67 -4.18 -14.66 -3.05
CA HIS A 67 -4.31 -15.45 -1.80
C HIS A 67 -4.84 -14.65 -0.62
N TYR A 68 -4.87 -13.33 -0.70
CA TYR A 68 -5.23 -12.45 0.41
C TYR A 68 -6.25 -11.40 -0.04
N GLY A 69 -6.83 -10.70 0.94
CA GLY A 69 -7.80 -9.66 0.67
C GLY A 69 -9.15 -10.20 0.20
N ALA A 70 -9.95 -9.30 -0.33
CA ALA A 70 -11.28 -9.63 -0.83
C ALA A 70 -11.56 -8.92 -2.15
N TRP A 71 -12.15 -9.63 -3.08
CA TRP A 71 -12.63 -9.12 -4.35
C TRP A 71 -14.11 -8.79 -4.31
N SER A 72 -14.49 -7.71 -4.96
CA SER A 72 -15.88 -7.31 -5.20
C SER A 72 -16.04 -6.80 -6.62
N THR A 73 -17.24 -6.80 -7.13
CA THR A 73 -17.57 -6.21 -8.43
C THR A 73 -18.44 -4.98 -8.20
N ILE A 74 -18.04 -3.83 -8.77
CA ILE A 74 -18.78 -2.57 -8.69
C ILE A 74 -18.91 -2.03 -10.10
N GLY A 75 -20.12 -2.07 -10.65
CA GLY A 75 -20.35 -1.67 -12.03
C GLY A 75 -19.52 -2.52 -13.00
N ASP A 76 -18.68 -1.88 -13.79
CA ASP A 76 -17.76 -2.48 -14.76
C ASP A 76 -16.34 -2.71 -14.24
N GLN A 77 -16.14 -2.62 -12.92
CA GLN A 77 -14.86 -2.78 -12.25
C GLN A 77 -14.86 -3.98 -11.29
N ARG A 78 -13.74 -4.69 -11.25
CA ARG A 78 -13.38 -5.55 -10.11
C ARG A 78 -12.53 -4.76 -9.15
N VAL A 79 -12.80 -4.91 -7.87
CA VAL A 79 -12.09 -4.18 -6.81
C VAL A 79 -11.60 -5.17 -5.76
N TRP A 80 -10.29 -5.17 -5.56
CA TRP A 80 -9.63 -5.92 -4.48
C TRP A 80 -9.22 -4.97 -3.37
N ARG A 81 -9.39 -5.42 -2.12
CA ARG A 81 -9.02 -4.65 -0.94
C ARG A 81 -8.40 -5.52 0.13
N VAL A 82 -7.39 -4.97 0.78
CA VAL A 82 -6.78 -5.50 2.00
C VAL A 82 -6.41 -4.35 2.91
N GLN A 83 -6.55 -4.53 4.21
CA GLN A 83 -6.05 -3.58 5.20
C GLN A 83 -4.83 -4.18 5.91
N LEU A 84 -3.73 -3.43 5.94
CA LEU A 84 -2.55 -3.76 6.73
C LEU A 84 -2.61 -3.00 8.06
N ARG A 85 -2.27 -3.67 9.13
CA ARG A 85 -2.15 -3.08 10.46
C ARG A 85 -0.76 -3.37 11.02
N CYS A 86 -0.04 -2.30 11.37
CA CYS A 86 1.24 -2.34 12.09
C CYS A 86 1.05 -1.65 13.45
N PRO A 87 0.80 -2.40 14.54
CA PRO A 87 0.58 -1.79 15.86
C PRO A 87 1.76 -0.91 16.27
N GLN A 88 1.46 0.30 16.76
CA GLN A 88 2.42 1.30 17.22
C GLN A 88 3.31 1.91 16.12
N ALA A 89 3.05 1.67 14.84
CA ALA A 89 3.77 2.31 13.76
C ALA A 89 3.39 3.80 13.66
N LEU A 90 4.38 4.64 13.41
CA LEU A 90 4.17 6.05 13.04
C LEU A 90 3.67 6.20 11.60
N GLY A 91 4.00 5.22 10.77
CA GLY A 91 3.57 5.14 9.39
C GLY A 91 3.84 3.76 8.82
N ILE A 92 3.23 3.49 7.68
CA ILE A 92 3.37 2.23 6.95
C ILE A 92 3.82 2.52 5.53
N GLY A 93 5.00 2.00 5.16
CA GLY A 93 5.47 1.94 3.78
C GLY A 93 5.12 0.62 3.14
N VAL A 94 4.88 0.62 1.85
CA VAL A 94 4.56 -0.58 1.07
C VAL A 94 5.50 -0.67 -0.14
N ILE A 95 6.10 -1.83 -0.32
CA ILE A 95 6.89 -2.15 -1.50
C ILE A 95 6.24 -3.35 -2.18
N PHE A 96 5.70 -3.12 -3.35
CA PHE A 96 5.21 -4.18 -4.21
C PHE A 96 6.41 -4.86 -4.88
N SER A 97 6.57 -6.16 -4.67
CA SER A 97 7.53 -7.00 -5.39
C SER A 97 6.98 -7.48 -6.74
N GLY A 98 5.66 -7.50 -6.86
CA GLY A 98 4.92 -7.75 -8.09
C GLY A 98 3.86 -6.67 -8.27
N PHE A 99 4.02 -5.84 -9.30
CA PHE A 99 3.10 -4.77 -9.66
C PHE A 99 2.78 -4.90 -11.15
N VAL A 100 1.70 -5.62 -11.45
CA VAL A 100 1.23 -5.84 -12.81
C VAL A 100 -0.20 -5.35 -12.89
N VAL A 101 -0.39 -4.17 -13.46
CA VAL A 101 -1.68 -3.50 -13.58
C VAL A 101 -2.01 -3.37 -15.06
N PRO A 102 -3.18 -3.87 -15.51
CA PRO A 102 -3.60 -3.75 -16.90
C PRO A 102 -3.98 -2.31 -17.23
N GLU A 103 -4.12 -2.02 -18.50
CA GLU A 103 -4.69 -0.76 -18.97
C GLU A 103 -6.05 -0.50 -18.32
N GLY A 104 -6.27 0.71 -17.81
CA GLY A 104 -7.45 1.08 -17.06
C GLY A 104 -7.47 0.64 -15.60
N GLY A 105 -6.51 -0.18 -15.17
CA GLY A 105 -6.34 -0.58 -13.77
C GLY A 105 -5.67 0.52 -12.94
N ARG A 106 -5.96 0.55 -11.63
CA ARG A 106 -5.46 1.55 -10.68
C ARG A 106 -5.29 0.99 -9.29
N VAL A 107 -4.28 1.48 -8.58
CA VAL A 107 -4.02 1.13 -7.20
C VAL A 107 -4.02 2.38 -6.34
N PHE A 108 -4.76 2.33 -5.23
CA PHE A 108 -4.84 3.38 -4.23
C PHE A 108 -4.45 2.84 -2.86
N LEU A 109 -3.88 3.70 -2.03
CA LEU A 109 -3.64 3.44 -0.62
C LEU A 109 -4.36 4.50 0.19
N TYR A 110 -5.15 4.06 1.15
CA TYR A 110 -5.94 4.92 2.03
C TYR A 110 -5.44 4.82 3.46
N GLY A 111 -5.05 5.97 4.01
CA GLY A 111 -4.65 6.13 5.40
C GLY A 111 -5.72 6.80 6.25
N ALA A 112 -5.38 7.07 7.50
CA ALA A 112 -6.22 7.82 8.41
C ALA A 112 -6.40 9.28 7.93
N GLY A 113 -7.47 9.95 8.42
CA GLY A 113 -7.71 11.36 8.13
C GLY A 113 -7.96 11.69 6.66
N GLY A 114 -8.39 10.72 5.85
CA GLY A 114 -8.67 10.93 4.43
C GLY A 114 -7.44 10.97 3.53
N ARG A 115 -6.26 10.62 4.04
CA ARG A 115 -5.04 10.55 3.23
C ARG A 115 -5.18 9.49 2.15
N VAL A 116 -4.88 9.85 0.91
CA VAL A 116 -4.91 8.95 -0.25
C VAL A 116 -3.63 9.09 -1.05
N LEU A 117 -3.02 7.97 -1.40
CA LEU A 117 -1.91 7.87 -2.36
C LEU A 117 -2.38 7.11 -3.59
N GLY A 118 -1.85 7.46 -4.75
CA GLY A 118 -2.19 6.84 -6.03
C GLY A 118 -3.13 7.74 -6.84
N GLY A 119 -3.89 7.32 -7.88
CA GLY A 119 -3.92 5.98 -8.52
C GLY A 119 -2.68 5.62 -9.31
N TYR A 120 -1.99 4.70 -8.79
CA TYR A 120 -0.87 4.09 -9.49
C TYR A 120 -1.39 3.21 -10.62
N THR A 121 -0.78 3.33 -11.78
CA THR A 121 -1.17 2.62 -13.01
C THR A 121 0.02 1.85 -13.58
N ALA A 122 -0.18 1.17 -14.70
CA ALA A 122 0.90 0.53 -15.45
C ALA A 122 2.05 1.50 -15.79
N ASP A 123 1.73 2.79 -15.95
CA ASP A 123 2.71 3.84 -16.28
C ASP A 123 3.46 4.39 -15.05
N SER A 124 3.09 3.98 -13.84
CA SER A 124 3.74 4.46 -12.61
C SER A 124 5.17 3.92 -12.45
N ASN A 125 5.46 2.77 -13.03
CA ASN A 125 6.80 2.17 -13.03
C ASN A 125 7.07 1.39 -14.33
N PRO A 126 7.20 2.08 -15.48
CA PRO A 126 7.31 1.45 -16.79
C PRO A 126 8.50 0.49 -16.87
N GLY A 127 8.25 -0.72 -17.38
CA GLY A 127 9.28 -1.73 -17.57
C GLY A 127 9.74 -2.46 -16.30
N HIS A 128 9.13 -2.18 -15.15
CA HIS A 128 9.45 -2.81 -13.87
C HIS A 128 8.20 -3.34 -13.18
N THR A 129 8.37 -4.39 -12.37
CA THR A 129 7.30 -4.97 -11.54
C THR A 129 7.44 -4.62 -10.07
N VAL A 130 8.53 -3.97 -9.67
CA VAL A 130 8.75 -3.49 -8.29
C VAL A 130 8.34 -2.03 -8.20
N LEU A 131 7.46 -1.72 -7.24
CA LEU A 131 7.03 -0.35 -6.95
C LEU A 131 7.08 -0.08 -5.46
N GLY A 132 7.91 0.88 -5.04
CA GLY A 132 7.90 1.42 -3.68
C GLY A 132 6.96 2.61 -3.56
N VAL A 133 6.15 2.61 -2.51
CA VAL A 133 5.22 3.69 -2.21
C VAL A 133 5.69 4.41 -0.95
N GLN A 134 5.65 5.74 -0.95
CA GLN A 134 6.00 6.52 0.23
C GLN A 134 5.15 6.11 1.44
N PRO A 135 5.72 6.18 2.67
CA PRO A 135 4.97 5.85 3.87
C PRO A 135 3.73 6.72 4.06
N ILE A 136 2.66 6.10 4.51
CA ILE A 136 1.43 6.77 4.91
C ILE A 136 1.34 6.75 6.45
N ALA A 137 1.04 7.90 7.06
CA ALA A 137 1.03 8.03 8.51
C ALA A 137 -0.04 7.15 9.17
N GLY A 138 0.29 6.60 10.34
CA GLY A 138 -0.60 5.80 11.18
C GLY A 138 -0.31 4.31 11.16
N GLU A 139 -1.10 3.58 11.94
CA GLU A 139 -0.97 2.13 12.16
C GLU A 139 -1.74 1.27 11.16
N ARG A 140 -2.50 1.89 10.24
CA ARG A 140 -3.37 1.19 9.29
C ARG A 140 -3.29 1.83 7.92
N VAL A 141 -3.27 1.00 6.90
CA VAL A 141 -3.42 1.39 5.51
C VAL A 141 -4.31 0.40 4.79
N THR A 142 -5.28 0.89 4.03
CA THR A 142 -6.09 0.06 3.13
C THR A 142 -5.56 0.20 1.72
N ILE A 143 -5.26 -0.92 1.11
CA ILE A 143 -4.81 -1.00 -0.28
C ILE A 143 -6.01 -1.45 -1.12
N GLU A 144 -6.27 -0.71 -2.19
CA GLU A 144 -7.35 -0.97 -3.13
C GLU A 144 -6.80 -1.07 -4.54
N TYR A 145 -7.10 -2.16 -5.21
CA TYR A 145 -6.78 -2.38 -6.62
C TYR A 145 -8.06 -2.49 -7.42
N GLN A 146 -8.19 -1.67 -8.43
CA GLN A 146 -9.32 -1.65 -9.36
C GLN A 146 -8.85 -2.11 -10.73
N GLU A 147 -9.58 -3.03 -11.33
CA GLU A 147 -9.36 -3.42 -12.73
C GLU A 147 -10.68 -3.45 -13.50
N PRO A 148 -10.68 -3.09 -14.80
CA PRO A 148 -11.86 -3.25 -15.64
C PRO A 148 -12.27 -4.72 -15.72
N LEU A 149 -13.58 -5.01 -15.73
CA LEU A 149 -14.07 -6.37 -15.94
C LEU A 149 -13.56 -6.98 -17.25
N SER A 150 -13.37 -6.15 -18.28
CA SER A 150 -12.81 -6.57 -19.57
C SER A 150 -11.36 -7.07 -19.47
N ALA A 151 -10.64 -6.70 -18.41
CA ALA A 151 -9.26 -7.09 -18.13
C ALA A 151 -9.15 -7.95 -16.86
N ALA A 152 -10.26 -8.52 -16.39
CA ALA A 152 -10.29 -9.32 -15.17
C ALA A 152 -9.30 -10.48 -15.21
N GLY A 153 -8.48 -10.59 -14.14
CA GLY A 153 -7.49 -11.66 -13.99
C GLY A 153 -6.19 -11.45 -14.79
N THR A 154 -6.04 -10.33 -15.51
CA THR A 154 -4.80 -10.02 -16.25
C THR A 154 -3.76 -9.27 -15.42
N GLY A 155 -4.18 -8.66 -14.29
CA GLY A 155 -3.29 -7.98 -13.37
C GLY A 155 -3.11 -8.73 -12.06
N SER A 156 -2.03 -8.44 -11.37
CA SER A 156 -1.76 -8.98 -10.03
C SER A 156 -0.87 -8.05 -9.23
N LEU A 157 -1.09 -8.01 -7.92
CA LEU A 157 -0.22 -7.33 -6.97
C LEU A 157 0.36 -8.34 -6.00
N THR A 158 1.61 -8.14 -5.62
CA THR A 158 2.24 -8.83 -4.49
C THR A 158 2.97 -7.80 -3.64
N ILE A 159 2.60 -7.69 -2.37
CA ILE A 159 3.29 -6.86 -1.40
C ILE A 159 4.43 -7.70 -0.84
N GLY A 160 5.66 -7.36 -1.23
CA GLY A 160 6.87 -8.09 -0.82
C GLY A 160 7.48 -7.55 0.47
N THR A 161 7.23 -6.27 0.80
CA THR A 161 7.73 -5.65 2.04
C THR A 161 6.72 -4.66 2.58
N VAL A 162 6.50 -4.75 3.89
CA VAL A 162 5.76 -3.73 4.66
C VAL A 162 6.73 -3.08 5.62
N VAL A 163 6.89 -1.76 5.51
CA VAL A 163 7.80 -0.99 6.36
C VAL A 163 7.04 -0.40 7.53
N HIS A 164 7.38 -0.84 8.73
CA HIS A 164 6.90 -0.29 10.00
C HIS A 164 7.78 0.91 10.36
N VAL A 165 7.31 2.12 10.09
CA VAL A 165 8.03 3.35 10.43
C VAL A 165 7.94 3.58 11.93
N TYR A 166 9.09 3.78 12.61
CA TYR A 166 9.15 3.97 14.07
C TYR A 166 9.87 5.24 14.51
N ARG A 167 10.51 5.99 13.58
CA ARG A 167 11.10 7.30 13.84
C ARG A 167 11.22 8.21 12.60
#